data_81cdd685aa935997c6619eaaa179f40b
#
_entry.id   81cdd685aa935997c6619eaaa179f40b
#
_cell.length_a   1.000
_cell.length_b   1.000
_cell.length_c   1.000
_cell.angle_alpha   90.00
_cell.angle_beta   90.00
_cell.angle_gamma   90.00
#
_symmetry.space_group_name_H-M   'P 1'
#
loop_
_entity.id
_entity.type
_entity.pdbx_description
1 polymer ?
#
loop_
_entity_poly.entity_id
_entity_poly.type
_entity_poly.pdbx_seq_one_letter_code
_entity_poly.pdbx_strand_id
1 'polypeptide(L)'
;MGNSQWHKSRTITIFIMLLLIICISGSGCAEKEKTPSGLLVIEGDAVEDKVSFTLDELKSMSEGIVEADYFGINSYGTKGYSHFKGIWIGYILNEKVALKANASRVSIIAEDDYRVEYSLEEIMREDYIDEQNPEARLKIILAWEENGRELKSEMGSPLQLVMGQRHPGDVNKPYWVRYVKTIRID
;
A
#
# COMPACT_ATOMS: atom_id res chain seq x y z
N MET A 1 -2.92 -74.61 -37.61
CA MET A 1 -2.96 -74.21 -36.20
C MET A 1 -1.89 -73.19 -35.98
N GLY A 2 -2.26 -71.95 -35.74
CA GLY A 2 -1.26 -70.92 -35.44
C GLY A 2 -1.66 -69.49 -35.87
N ASN A 3 -2.68 -68.88 -35.25
CA ASN A 3 -2.96 -67.43 -35.48
C ASN A 3 -3.69 -66.78 -34.32
N SER A 4 -3.44 -67.18 -33.07
CA SER A 4 -4.14 -66.53 -31.93
C SER A 4 -3.24 -65.74 -30.92
N GLN A 5 -1.93 -65.79 -31.11
CA GLN A 5 -0.98 -65.12 -30.16
C GLN A 5 -0.63 -63.68 -30.53
N TRP A 6 -0.79 -63.23 -31.76
CA TRP A 6 -0.36 -61.93 -32.24
C TRP A 6 -1.34 -60.80 -31.89
N HIS A 7 -2.64 -61.13 -31.69
CA HIS A 7 -3.63 -60.10 -31.35
C HIS A 7 -3.60 -59.64 -29.89
N LYS A 8 -3.20 -60.54 -28.96
CA LYS A 8 -3.15 -60.19 -27.54
C LYS A 8 -2.00 -59.25 -27.17
N SER A 9 -0.85 -59.36 -27.88
CA SER A 9 0.30 -58.48 -27.63
C SER A 9 0.05 -57.04 -28.07
N ARG A 10 -0.62 -56.84 -29.21
CA ARG A 10 -0.90 -55.49 -29.73
C ARG A 10 -1.92 -54.72 -28.90
N THR A 11 -2.92 -55.44 -28.33
CA THR A 11 -3.96 -54.81 -27.49
C THR A 11 -3.41 -54.40 -26.13
N ILE A 12 -2.50 -55.19 -25.54
CA ILE A 12 -1.83 -54.83 -24.27
C ILE A 12 -0.90 -53.64 -24.45
N THR A 13 -0.14 -53.57 -25.58
CA THR A 13 0.76 -52.44 -25.87
C THR A 13 -0.01 -51.13 -26.09
N ILE A 14 -1.16 -51.20 -26.75
CA ILE A 14 -2.03 -50.01 -26.96
C ILE A 14 -2.65 -49.55 -25.62
N PHE A 15 -3.04 -50.48 -24.73
CA PHE A 15 -3.59 -50.13 -23.40
C PHE A 15 -2.55 -49.50 -22.48
N ILE A 16 -1.30 -49.98 -22.51
CA ILE A 16 -0.19 -49.40 -21.74
C ILE A 16 0.18 -48.03 -22.28
N MET A 17 0.14 -47.81 -23.61
CA MET A 17 0.42 -46.50 -24.21
C MET A 17 -0.70 -45.51 -23.96
N LEU A 18 -1.97 -45.95 -23.86
CA LEU A 18 -3.11 -45.09 -23.52
C LEU A 18 -3.10 -44.71 -22.02
N LEU A 19 -2.62 -45.61 -21.14
CA LEU A 19 -2.50 -45.30 -19.69
C LEU A 19 -1.34 -44.32 -19.40
N LEU A 20 -0.28 -44.29 -20.22
CA LEU A 20 0.83 -43.40 -20.07
C LEU A 20 0.49 -41.94 -20.51
N ILE A 21 -0.49 -41.75 -21.39
CA ILE A 21 -0.93 -40.45 -21.87
C ILE A 21 -1.83 -39.73 -20.83
N ILE A 22 -2.50 -40.50 -19.93
CA ILE A 22 -3.40 -39.91 -18.91
C ILE A 22 -2.61 -39.36 -17.68
N CYS A 23 -1.36 -39.76 -17.49
CA CYS A 23 -0.52 -39.28 -16.36
C CYS A 23 0.19 -37.94 -16.58
N ILE A 24 0.10 -37.35 -17.76
CA ILE A 24 0.81 -36.07 -18.07
C ILE A 24 -0.09 -34.84 -17.93
N SER A 25 -1.39 -35.02 -17.64
CA SER A 25 -2.34 -33.90 -17.52
C SER A 25 -2.61 -33.44 -16.09
N GLY A 26 -1.74 -33.71 -15.13
CA GLY A 26 -1.94 -33.45 -13.71
C GLY A 26 -0.91 -32.55 -13.03
N SER A 27 -0.03 -31.89 -13.78
CA SER A 27 0.83 -30.83 -13.23
C SER A 27 0.24 -29.46 -13.52
N GLY A 28 -0.97 -29.21 -13.03
CA GLY A 28 -1.40 -27.87 -12.76
C GLY A 28 -0.52 -27.35 -11.62
N CYS A 29 0.58 -26.70 -11.95
CA CYS A 29 1.15 -25.71 -11.04
C CYS A 29 0.01 -24.74 -10.75
N ALA A 30 -0.63 -24.88 -9.59
CA ALA A 30 -1.30 -23.76 -8.98
C ALA A 30 -0.19 -22.71 -8.79
N GLU A 31 -0.10 -21.79 -9.72
CA GLU A 31 0.62 -20.54 -9.51
C GLU A 31 0.00 -19.99 -8.24
N LYS A 32 0.71 -20.13 -7.10
CA LYS A 32 0.39 -19.37 -5.90
C LYS A 32 0.33 -17.95 -6.41
N GLU A 33 -0.88 -17.38 -6.42
CA GLU A 33 -1.01 -15.92 -6.50
C GLU A 33 0.02 -15.37 -5.52
N LYS A 34 1.08 -14.81 -6.06
CA LYS A 34 2.01 -14.01 -5.29
C LYS A 34 1.16 -12.89 -4.76
N THR A 35 0.68 -13.05 -3.52
CA THR A 35 0.17 -11.91 -2.75
C THR A 35 1.21 -10.83 -2.94
N PRO A 36 0.88 -9.68 -3.53
CA PRO A 36 1.86 -8.62 -3.73
C PRO A 36 2.46 -8.34 -2.37
N SER A 37 3.75 -8.63 -2.17
CA SER A 37 4.46 -8.25 -0.95
C SER A 37 4.74 -6.76 -1.02
N GLY A 38 3.67 -5.98 -1.19
CA GLY A 38 3.74 -4.53 -1.16
C GLY A 38 3.92 -4.07 0.27
N LEU A 39 4.77 -3.10 0.47
CA LEU A 39 4.95 -2.41 1.72
C LEU A 39 3.68 -1.64 2.14
N LEU A 40 3.02 -1.00 1.18
CA LEU A 40 1.78 -0.27 1.32
C LEU A 40 0.68 -0.96 0.52
N VAL A 41 -0.45 -1.21 1.16
CA VAL A 41 -1.65 -1.76 0.53
C VAL A 41 -2.75 -0.70 0.53
N ILE A 42 -3.43 -0.52 -0.60
CA ILE A 42 -4.62 0.32 -0.71
C ILE A 42 -5.78 -0.57 -1.11
N GLU A 43 -6.82 -0.59 -0.28
CA GLU A 43 -7.99 -1.45 -0.43
C GLU A 43 -9.23 -0.80 0.17
N GLY A 44 -10.39 -1.43 0.05
CA GLY A 44 -11.66 -0.97 0.65
C GLY A 44 -12.82 -1.10 -0.32
N ASP A 45 -14.03 -0.83 0.19
CA ASP A 45 -15.24 -1.01 -0.60
C ASP A 45 -15.41 0.06 -1.69
N ALA A 46 -14.71 1.20 -1.55
CA ALA A 46 -14.70 2.30 -2.52
C ALA A 46 -13.47 2.33 -3.43
N VAL A 47 -12.71 1.23 -3.51
CA VAL A 47 -11.64 1.01 -4.49
C VAL A 47 -12.12 -0.01 -5.52
N GLU A 48 -11.83 0.19 -6.81
CA GLU A 48 -12.18 -0.79 -7.84
C GLU A 48 -11.35 -2.06 -7.68
N ASP A 49 -10.02 -1.90 -7.58
CA ASP A 49 -9.08 -2.98 -7.41
C ASP A 49 -8.11 -2.67 -6.28
N LYS A 50 -7.80 -3.68 -5.47
CA LYS A 50 -6.75 -3.61 -4.46
C LYS A 50 -5.40 -3.41 -5.13
N VAL A 51 -4.66 -2.40 -4.71
CA VAL A 51 -3.30 -2.12 -5.20
C VAL A 51 -2.29 -2.20 -4.06
N SER A 52 -1.04 -2.45 -4.40
CA SER A 52 0.05 -2.45 -3.43
C SER A 52 1.30 -1.85 -4.03
N PHE A 53 2.12 -1.22 -3.20
CA PHE A 53 3.34 -0.55 -3.60
C PHE A 53 4.51 -0.97 -2.71
N THR A 54 5.64 -1.20 -3.31
CA THR A 54 6.94 -1.27 -2.63
C THR A 54 7.45 0.13 -2.32
N LEU A 55 8.44 0.24 -1.44
CA LEU A 55 9.07 1.53 -1.14
C LEU A 55 9.75 2.13 -2.38
N ASP A 56 10.39 1.29 -3.20
CA ASP A 56 11.06 1.75 -4.42
C ASP A 56 10.07 2.28 -5.47
N GLU A 57 8.89 1.65 -5.60
CA GLU A 57 7.83 2.15 -6.45
C GLU A 57 7.32 3.52 -5.96
N LEU A 58 7.08 3.69 -4.65
CA LEU A 58 6.69 4.98 -4.08
C LEU A 58 7.75 6.06 -4.33
N LYS A 59 9.03 5.74 -4.11
CA LYS A 59 10.17 6.64 -4.37
C LYS A 59 10.35 6.99 -5.85
N SER A 60 9.87 6.14 -6.77
CA SER A 60 9.95 6.39 -8.21
C SER A 60 8.89 7.36 -8.74
N MET A 61 7.83 7.65 -7.97
CA MET A 61 6.73 8.55 -8.34
C MET A 61 7.11 10.01 -8.12
N SER A 62 8.05 10.53 -8.91
CA SER A 62 8.69 11.85 -8.72
C SER A 62 7.72 13.01 -8.59
N GLU A 63 6.59 12.99 -9.32
CA GLU A 63 5.59 14.07 -9.30
C GLU A 63 4.80 14.14 -8.00
N GLY A 64 4.71 13.03 -7.26
CA GLY A 64 4.03 12.97 -5.98
C GLY A 64 4.95 13.24 -4.78
N ILE A 65 6.26 13.36 -4.98
CA ILE A 65 7.22 13.54 -3.89
C ILE A 65 7.08 14.94 -3.28
N VAL A 66 7.04 14.97 -1.95
CA VAL A 66 7.02 16.17 -1.13
C VAL A 66 8.17 16.11 -0.15
N GLU A 67 8.91 17.21 -0.03
CA GLU A 67 9.97 17.42 0.94
C GLU A 67 9.74 18.76 1.62
N ALA A 68 9.44 18.74 2.93
CA ALA A 68 9.04 19.95 3.65
C ALA A 68 9.26 19.83 5.18
N ASP A 69 9.28 20.97 5.83
CA ASP A 69 9.25 21.07 7.29
C ASP A 69 7.80 21.02 7.79
N TYR A 70 7.56 20.18 8.80
CA TYR A 70 6.26 20.04 9.45
C TYR A 70 6.37 20.49 10.90
N PHE A 71 5.60 21.50 11.27
CA PHE A 71 5.45 21.93 12.65
C PHE A 71 4.45 21.01 13.36
N GLY A 72 4.87 20.39 14.45
CA GLY A 72 4.06 19.44 15.18
C GLY A 72 3.84 19.86 16.62
N ILE A 73 2.60 19.68 17.11
CA ILE A 73 2.21 19.84 18.50
C ILE A 73 1.68 18.52 19.01
N ASN A 74 2.24 17.99 20.11
CA ASN A 74 1.76 16.79 20.74
C ASN A 74 0.70 17.06 21.83
N SER A 75 0.10 16.01 22.38
CA SER A 75 -0.93 16.11 23.43
C SER A 75 -0.45 16.72 24.75
N TYR A 76 0.86 16.81 24.95
CA TYR A 76 1.48 17.46 26.12
C TYR A 76 1.83 18.93 25.87
N GLY A 77 1.51 19.47 24.66
CA GLY A 77 1.85 20.81 24.25
C GLY A 77 3.31 20.99 23.81
N THR A 78 4.09 19.92 23.68
CA THR A 78 5.45 20.00 23.12
C THR A 78 5.36 20.33 21.65
N LYS A 79 6.11 21.37 21.24
CA LYS A 79 6.15 21.88 19.88
C LYS A 79 7.51 21.64 19.26
N GLY A 80 7.55 21.44 17.94
CA GLY A 80 8.81 21.33 17.22
C GLY A 80 8.62 21.03 15.74
N TYR A 81 9.70 21.29 15.00
CA TYR A 81 9.80 20.95 13.59
C TYR A 81 10.46 19.60 13.38
N SER A 82 10.02 18.92 12.34
CA SER A 82 10.76 17.85 11.71
C SER A 82 10.68 18.02 10.19
N HIS A 83 11.81 17.82 9.51
CA HIS A 83 11.90 17.84 8.06
C HIS A 83 11.56 16.44 7.55
N PHE A 84 10.56 16.32 6.68
CA PHE A 84 10.13 15.03 6.13
C PHE A 84 10.22 15.00 4.60
N LYS A 85 10.57 13.82 4.10
CA LYS A 85 10.46 13.47 2.69
C LYS A 85 9.59 12.25 2.53
N GLY A 86 8.64 12.34 1.60
CA GLY A 86 7.66 11.30 1.37
C GLY A 86 6.85 11.52 0.10
N ILE A 87 5.73 10.84 0.00
CA ILE A 87 4.80 10.99 -1.12
C ILE A 87 3.45 11.54 -0.62
N TRP A 88 2.88 12.48 -1.34
CA TRP A 88 1.53 12.97 -1.10
C TRP A 88 0.51 11.85 -1.32
N ILE A 89 -0.32 11.56 -0.31
CA ILE A 89 -1.34 10.50 -0.43
C ILE A 89 -2.35 10.84 -1.52
N GLY A 90 -2.75 12.11 -1.64
CA GLY A 90 -3.67 12.55 -2.68
C GLY A 90 -3.15 12.27 -4.10
N TYR A 91 -1.84 12.37 -4.35
CA TYR A 91 -1.26 11.96 -5.62
C TYR A 91 -1.45 10.47 -5.89
N ILE A 92 -1.18 9.62 -4.90
CA ILE A 92 -1.37 8.17 -5.05
C ILE A 92 -2.84 7.87 -5.39
N LEU A 93 -3.78 8.47 -4.64
CA LEU A 93 -5.20 8.22 -4.81
C LEU A 93 -5.73 8.72 -6.16
N ASN A 94 -5.22 9.86 -6.67
CA ASN A 94 -5.65 10.42 -7.95
C ASN A 94 -5.05 9.69 -9.15
N GLU A 95 -3.77 9.31 -9.06
CA GLU A 95 -3.01 8.88 -10.24
C GLU A 95 -2.83 7.35 -10.31
N LYS A 96 -2.98 6.66 -9.18
CA LYS A 96 -2.62 5.23 -9.08
C LYS A 96 -3.74 4.33 -8.58
N VAL A 97 -4.86 4.90 -8.15
CA VAL A 97 -5.98 4.15 -7.58
C VAL A 97 -7.28 4.53 -8.29
N ALA A 98 -8.01 3.54 -8.77
CA ALA A 98 -9.34 3.76 -9.32
C ALA A 98 -10.37 3.81 -8.18
N LEU A 99 -10.76 5.02 -7.78
CA LEU A 99 -11.75 5.25 -6.75
C LEU A 99 -13.17 5.23 -7.33
N LYS A 100 -14.10 4.62 -6.59
CA LYS A 100 -15.53 4.67 -6.89
C LYS A 100 -16.13 6.03 -6.48
N ALA A 101 -17.24 6.40 -7.09
CA ALA A 101 -17.89 7.69 -6.86
C ALA A 101 -18.42 7.88 -5.41
N ASN A 102 -18.57 6.81 -4.65
CA ASN A 102 -19.00 6.84 -3.25
C ASN A 102 -17.85 6.91 -2.24
N ALA A 103 -16.60 7.00 -2.69
CA ALA A 103 -15.44 7.12 -1.81
C ALA A 103 -15.55 8.37 -0.94
N SER A 104 -15.50 8.21 0.37
CA SER A 104 -15.69 9.33 1.31
C SER A 104 -14.82 9.26 2.55
N ARG A 105 -14.47 8.07 3.02
CA ARG A 105 -13.71 7.83 4.24
C ARG A 105 -12.42 7.10 3.93
N VAL A 106 -11.33 7.54 4.56
CA VAL A 106 -9.99 6.97 4.44
C VAL A 106 -9.49 6.58 5.82
N SER A 107 -9.24 5.30 6.02
CA SER A 107 -8.62 4.78 7.25
C SER A 107 -7.15 4.49 6.99
N ILE A 108 -6.28 5.11 7.76
CA ILE A 108 -4.84 4.86 7.75
C ILE A 108 -4.53 3.85 8.86
N ILE A 109 -3.99 2.70 8.51
CA ILE A 109 -3.82 1.56 9.40
C ILE A 109 -2.34 1.20 9.49
N ALA A 110 -1.84 1.14 10.72
CA ALA A 110 -0.46 0.74 11.04
C ALA A 110 -0.32 -0.79 11.16
N GLU A 111 0.92 -1.27 11.27
CA GLU A 111 1.26 -2.69 11.45
C GLU A 111 0.68 -3.31 12.71
N ASP A 112 0.51 -2.51 13.79
CA ASP A 112 -0.08 -2.90 15.06
C ASP A 112 -1.60 -2.72 15.11
N ASP A 113 -2.23 -2.51 13.95
CA ASP A 113 -3.65 -2.23 13.77
C ASP A 113 -4.14 -0.90 14.38
N TYR A 114 -3.22 -0.03 14.84
CA TYR A 114 -3.58 1.34 15.18
C TYR A 114 -4.18 2.03 13.95
N ARG A 115 -5.28 2.77 14.15
CA ARG A 115 -6.06 3.35 13.05
C ARG A 115 -6.39 4.80 13.33
N VAL A 116 -6.26 5.63 12.29
CA VAL A 116 -6.81 6.99 12.26
C VAL A 116 -7.67 7.13 11.02
N GLU A 117 -8.81 7.79 11.18
CA GLU A 117 -9.77 8.03 10.09
C GLU A 117 -9.75 9.49 9.66
N TYR A 118 -9.88 9.70 8.36
CA TYR A 118 -10.00 10.98 7.69
C TYR A 118 -11.16 10.93 6.70
N SER A 119 -11.73 12.08 6.37
CA SER A 119 -12.51 12.20 5.13
C SER A 119 -11.58 12.16 3.91
N LEU A 120 -12.10 11.73 2.76
CA LEU A 120 -11.34 11.81 1.51
C LEU A 120 -10.95 13.26 1.20
N GLU A 121 -11.84 14.23 1.51
CA GLU A 121 -11.56 15.66 1.36
C GLU A 121 -10.33 16.09 2.18
N GLU A 122 -10.21 15.66 3.45
CA GLU A 122 -9.04 15.95 4.27
C GLU A 122 -7.75 15.39 3.66
N ILE A 123 -7.78 14.16 3.15
CA ILE A 123 -6.60 13.54 2.52
C ILE A 123 -6.19 14.27 1.24
N MET A 124 -7.16 14.80 0.51
CA MET A 124 -6.93 15.49 -0.77
C MET A 124 -6.52 16.97 -0.60
N ARG A 125 -6.66 17.54 0.59
CA ARG A 125 -6.28 18.94 0.84
C ARG A 125 -4.80 19.17 0.59
N GLU A 126 -4.50 20.36 0.03
CA GLU A 126 -3.14 20.83 -0.26
C GLU A 126 -2.79 22.09 0.54
N ASP A 127 -3.61 22.47 1.52
CA ASP A 127 -3.56 23.73 2.21
C ASP A 127 -3.48 23.60 3.74
N TYR A 128 -2.96 22.48 4.24
CA TYR A 128 -2.61 22.40 5.65
C TYR A 128 -1.60 23.46 6.01
N ILE A 129 -1.74 24.04 7.19
CA ILE A 129 -0.93 25.18 7.61
C ILE A 129 0.22 24.79 8.51
N ASP A 130 1.14 25.72 8.65
CA ASP A 130 2.11 25.82 9.72
C ASP A 130 1.86 27.15 10.46
N GLU A 131 1.45 27.11 11.73
CA GLU A 131 1.14 28.31 12.51
C GLU A 131 2.34 29.24 12.70
N GLN A 132 3.56 28.72 12.54
CA GLN A 132 4.80 29.48 12.64
C GLN A 132 5.26 30.03 11.28
N ASN A 133 4.75 29.45 10.17
CA ASN A 133 5.01 29.89 8.80
C ASN A 133 3.67 29.93 8.01
N PRO A 134 2.89 31.02 8.13
CA PRO A 134 1.56 31.13 7.52
C PRO A 134 1.53 31.02 5.99
N GLU A 135 2.67 31.20 5.32
CA GLU A 135 2.78 31.07 3.86
C GLU A 135 2.91 29.60 3.42
N ALA A 136 3.29 28.70 4.34
CA ALA A 136 3.41 27.28 4.03
C ALA A 136 2.06 26.68 3.67
N ARG A 137 2.08 25.84 2.65
CA ARG A 137 0.95 25.02 2.23
C ARG A 137 1.42 23.57 2.22
N LEU A 138 0.94 22.81 3.18
CA LEU A 138 1.39 21.45 3.42
C LEU A 138 0.32 20.44 2.97
N LYS A 139 0.79 19.24 2.67
CA LYS A 139 -0.03 18.10 2.25
C LYS A 139 0.08 16.99 3.26
N ILE A 140 -0.87 16.06 3.28
CA ILE A 140 -0.71 14.81 4.03
C ILE A 140 0.19 13.87 3.22
N ILE A 141 1.30 13.46 3.79
CA ILE A 141 2.28 12.60 3.13
C ILE A 141 2.48 11.28 3.87
N LEU A 142 2.87 10.25 3.12
CA LEU A 142 3.55 9.07 3.65
C LEU A 142 5.05 9.32 3.55
N ALA A 143 5.65 9.68 4.68
CA ALA A 143 7.07 9.93 4.79
C ALA A 143 7.85 8.62 4.95
N TRP A 144 9.03 8.55 4.33
CA TRP A 144 10.03 7.49 4.53
C TRP A 144 11.37 8.02 5.04
N GLU A 145 11.46 9.34 5.20
CA GLU A 145 12.66 10.01 5.70
C GLU A 145 12.26 11.13 6.66
N GLU A 146 12.98 11.24 7.78
CA GLU A 146 12.89 12.31 8.77
C GLU A 146 14.28 12.89 9.06
N ASN A 147 14.43 14.20 8.94
CA ASN A 147 15.68 14.96 9.21
C ASN A 147 16.89 14.37 8.45
N GLY A 148 16.71 14.03 7.17
CA GLY A 148 17.75 13.48 6.31
C GLY A 148 18.15 12.02 6.63
N ARG A 149 17.32 11.29 7.39
CA ARG A 149 17.55 9.88 7.73
C ARG A 149 16.35 9.05 7.34
N GLU A 150 16.61 7.91 6.71
CA GLU A 150 15.53 6.96 6.41
C GLU A 150 14.87 6.48 7.71
N LEU A 151 13.54 6.46 7.69
CA LEU A 151 12.75 5.90 8.76
C LEU A 151 13.00 4.39 8.81
N LYS A 152 13.36 3.91 10.00
CA LYS A 152 13.56 2.48 10.23
C LYS A 152 12.28 1.89 10.76
N SER A 153 11.99 0.68 10.30
CA SER A 153 10.88 -0.07 10.82
C SER A 153 11.39 -1.22 11.68
N GLU A 154 11.06 -1.20 12.94
CA GLU A 154 11.18 -2.36 13.83
C GLU A 154 10.04 -3.36 13.59
N MET A 155 8.97 -2.93 12.91
CA MET A 155 7.74 -3.68 12.70
C MET A 155 7.45 -4.03 11.22
N GLY A 156 8.33 -3.69 10.28
CA GLY A 156 8.16 -4.04 8.85
C GLY A 156 7.99 -2.83 7.92
N SER A 157 7.07 -1.89 8.20
CA SER A 157 6.87 -0.70 7.37
C SER A 157 7.65 0.51 7.85
N PRO A 158 8.50 1.14 7.02
CA PRO A 158 9.18 2.40 7.35
C PRO A 158 8.31 3.64 7.04
N LEU A 159 7.03 3.48 6.73
CA LEU A 159 6.17 4.60 6.35
C LEU A 159 5.53 5.26 7.57
N GLN A 160 5.56 6.59 7.58
CA GLN A 160 4.87 7.39 8.58
C GLN A 160 3.95 8.40 7.90
N LEU A 161 2.68 8.42 8.29
CA LEU A 161 1.79 9.50 7.90
C LEU A 161 2.14 10.76 8.68
N VAL A 162 2.30 11.87 7.96
CA VAL A 162 2.59 13.20 8.51
C VAL A 162 1.65 14.21 7.88
N MET A 163 1.14 15.13 8.69
CA MET A 163 0.26 16.22 8.26
C MET A 163 0.59 17.54 8.93
N GLY A 164 0.35 18.65 8.24
CA GLY A 164 0.35 19.98 8.84
C GLY A 164 -0.83 20.19 9.80
N GLN A 165 -0.96 21.40 10.30
CA GLN A 165 -2.08 21.78 11.17
C GLN A 165 -3.31 22.15 10.32
N ARG A 166 -4.51 21.84 10.84
CA ARG A 166 -5.79 22.21 10.21
C ARG A 166 -6.16 23.67 10.48
N HIS A 167 -5.71 24.17 11.62
CA HIS A 167 -5.89 25.55 12.07
C HIS A 167 -4.79 25.90 13.09
N PRO A 168 -4.57 27.18 13.43
CA PRO A 168 -3.60 27.57 14.46
C PRO A 168 -3.92 26.89 15.81
N GLY A 169 -2.89 26.37 16.47
CA GLY A 169 -3.00 25.65 17.73
C GLY A 169 -3.48 24.19 17.60
N ASP A 170 -3.65 23.67 16.38
CA ASP A 170 -4.06 22.27 16.18
C ASP A 170 -2.98 21.30 16.71
N VAL A 171 -3.40 20.42 17.60
CA VAL A 171 -2.58 19.34 18.16
C VAL A 171 -2.55 18.19 17.14
N ASN A 172 -1.63 18.30 16.15
CA ASN A 172 -1.61 17.44 14.96
C ASN A 172 -0.80 16.15 15.10
N LYS A 173 0.18 16.07 16.03
CA LYS A 173 1.00 14.86 16.20
C LYS A 173 0.23 13.59 16.54
N PRO A 174 -0.89 13.58 17.27
CA PRO A 174 -1.69 12.37 17.47
C PRO A 174 -2.26 11.78 16.17
N TYR A 175 -2.32 12.56 15.10
CA TYR A 175 -2.76 12.10 13.78
C TYR A 175 -1.61 11.58 12.91
N TRP A 176 -0.37 11.64 13.38
CA TRP A 176 0.79 11.10 12.68
C TRP A 176 0.91 9.61 12.98
N VAL A 177 0.61 8.78 12.01
CA VAL A 177 0.59 7.32 12.16
C VAL A 177 1.91 6.74 11.71
N ARG A 178 2.63 6.04 12.61
CA ARG A 178 3.85 5.31 12.27
C ARG A 178 3.54 3.91 11.75
N TYR A 179 4.48 3.33 10.99
CA TYR A 179 4.40 1.96 10.49
C TYR A 179 3.13 1.70 9.65
N VAL A 180 2.78 2.67 8.80
CA VAL A 180 1.59 2.56 7.95
C VAL A 180 1.76 1.41 6.97
N LYS A 181 0.83 0.47 6.99
CA LYS A 181 0.78 -0.68 6.07
C LYS A 181 -0.42 -0.66 5.13
N THR A 182 -1.54 -0.08 5.57
CA THR A 182 -2.78 -0.13 4.79
C THR A 182 -3.49 1.23 4.79
N ILE A 183 -3.97 1.61 3.62
CA ILE A 183 -4.94 2.68 3.42
C ILE A 183 -6.24 2.01 2.97
N ARG A 184 -7.29 2.11 3.78
CA ARG A 184 -8.61 1.59 3.45
C ARG A 184 -9.54 2.73 3.08
N ILE A 185 -10.27 2.58 1.97
CA ILE A 185 -11.17 3.61 1.43
C ILE A 185 -12.57 3.04 1.31
N ASP A 186 -13.54 3.68 1.99
CA ASP A 186 -14.93 3.27 2.08
C ASP A 186 -15.89 4.44 1.73
#